data_0396230c15a63c6e81cd1511053832bf
#
_entry.id   0396230c15a63c6e81cd1511053832bf
#
_cell.length_a   1.000
_cell.length_b   1.000
_cell.length_c   1.000
_cell.angle_alpha   90.00
_cell.angle_beta   90.00
_cell.angle_gamma   90.00
#
_symmetry.space_group_name_H-M   'P 1'
#
loop_
_entity.id
_entity.type
_entity.pdbx_description
1 polymer ?
#
loop_
_entity_poly.entity_id
_entity_poly.type
_entity_poly.pdbx_seq_one_letter_code
_entity_poly.pdbx_strand_id
1 'polypeptide(L)'
;MKQFVLSILMMLVASSPWAVDQGDVAPAWSGTDLISGETVEFPAVLDGKPAVVLFWATWCPYCKAFMPRAAEIQAEYADAGVQIISLNHKERGYGDPAAYAKSLGFPMVAIADADAIGDAWRIDFIPGLLVVDGDGNVVYRRRSTDLPAGKKVSEIWASEVRAVLDTLQ
;
A
#
# COMPACT_ATOMS: atom_id res chain seq x y z
N MET A 1 49.28 -22.22 21.12
CA MET A 1 48.54 -21.05 20.72
C MET A 1 47.57 -21.47 19.58
N LYS A 2 46.31 -21.65 19.89
CA LYS A 2 45.25 -22.05 18.91
C LYS A 2 44.55 -20.77 18.45
N GLN A 3 44.70 -20.41 17.16
CA GLN A 3 43.99 -19.28 16.56
C GLN A 3 42.57 -19.73 16.27
N PHE A 4 41.58 -19.09 16.90
CA PHE A 4 40.18 -19.18 16.56
C PHE A 4 39.92 -18.27 15.35
N VAL A 5 39.70 -18.85 14.19
CA VAL A 5 39.18 -18.14 13.01
C VAL A 5 37.68 -18.02 13.18
N LEU A 6 37.22 -16.82 13.48
CA LEU A 6 35.78 -16.48 13.56
C LEU A 6 35.28 -16.21 12.14
N SER A 7 34.67 -17.22 11.52
CA SER A 7 34.01 -17.05 10.22
C SER A 7 32.72 -16.26 10.41
N ILE A 8 32.73 -14.99 10.02
CA ILE A 8 31.51 -14.18 9.91
C ILE A 8 30.79 -14.66 8.65
N LEU A 9 29.71 -15.40 8.85
CA LEU A 9 28.77 -15.77 7.79
C LEU A 9 27.93 -14.54 7.44
N MET A 10 28.34 -13.82 6.40
CA MET A 10 27.59 -12.69 5.85
C MET A 10 26.36 -13.25 5.11
N MET A 11 25.19 -13.20 5.76
CA MET A 11 23.93 -13.53 5.10
C MET A 11 23.68 -12.49 4.01
N LEU A 12 23.91 -12.88 2.76
CA LEU A 12 23.41 -12.15 1.60
C LEU A 12 21.86 -12.28 1.61
N VAL A 13 21.20 -11.20 1.98
CA VAL A 13 19.77 -11.05 1.72
C VAL A 13 19.62 -10.90 0.21
N ALA A 14 19.30 -11.99 -0.48
CA ALA A 14 18.97 -11.96 -1.89
C ALA A 14 17.64 -11.21 -2.04
N SER A 15 17.69 -9.98 -2.58
CA SER A 15 16.48 -9.30 -3.04
C SER A 15 15.87 -10.13 -4.18
N SER A 16 14.67 -10.65 -3.96
CA SER A 16 13.94 -11.42 -4.97
C SER A 16 13.70 -10.54 -6.21
N PRO A 17 14.01 -11.01 -7.43
CA PRO A 17 13.78 -10.26 -8.66
C PRO A 17 12.30 -10.22 -9.07
N TRP A 18 11.42 -10.83 -8.29
CA TRP A 18 9.98 -10.97 -8.59
C TRP A 18 9.19 -9.80 -8.00
N ALA A 19 8.04 -9.50 -8.63
CA ALA A 19 7.08 -8.54 -8.08
C ALA A 19 6.66 -8.98 -6.67
N VAL A 20 6.45 -8.01 -5.78
CA VAL A 20 5.86 -8.27 -4.46
C VAL A 20 4.46 -8.84 -4.67
N ASP A 21 4.22 -10.06 -4.22
CA ASP A 21 2.98 -10.77 -4.45
C ASP A 21 2.36 -11.30 -3.15
N GLN A 22 1.19 -11.88 -3.26
CA GLN A 22 0.54 -12.50 -2.12
C GLN A 22 1.44 -13.59 -1.52
N GLY A 23 1.69 -13.48 -0.21
CA GLY A 23 2.60 -14.34 0.55
C GLY A 23 4.01 -13.76 0.75
N ASP A 24 4.36 -12.68 0.05
CA ASP A 24 5.65 -12.01 0.24
C ASP A 24 5.59 -10.99 1.39
N VAL A 25 6.76 -10.73 2.00
CA VAL A 25 6.94 -9.57 2.87
C VAL A 25 7.10 -8.32 2.01
N ALA A 26 6.27 -7.32 2.25
CA ALA A 26 6.37 -6.06 1.51
C ALA A 26 7.67 -5.32 1.87
N PRO A 27 8.43 -4.79 0.89
CA PRO A 27 9.67 -4.07 1.14
C PRO A 27 9.45 -2.85 2.04
N ALA A 28 10.35 -2.65 3.01
CA ALA A 28 10.34 -1.50 3.89
C ALA A 28 10.59 -0.19 3.12
N TRP A 29 10.00 0.89 3.62
CA TRP A 29 10.19 2.23 3.09
C TRP A 29 10.04 3.29 4.20
N SER A 30 10.51 4.50 3.92
CA SER A 30 10.28 5.70 4.72
C SER A 30 9.82 6.82 3.80
N GLY A 31 8.93 7.68 4.30
CA GLY A 31 8.41 8.82 3.55
C GLY A 31 7.80 9.87 4.46
N THR A 32 7.52 11.04 3.93
CA THR A 32 6.84 12.12 4.66
C THR A 32 5.34 12.08 4.37
N ASP A 33 4.54 12.00 5.42
CA ASP A 33 3.09 12.06 5.29
C ASP A 33 2.64 13.48 4.90
N LEU A 34 1.88 13.60 3.81
CA LEU A 34 1.36 14.85 3.27
C LEU A 34 0.36 15.56 4.18
N ILE A 35 -0.26 14.84 5.09
CA ILE A 35 -1.32 15.34 5.96
C ILE A 35 -0.72 15.88 7.25
N SER A 36 0.08 15.08 7.95
CA SER A 36 0.71 15.44 9.22
C SER A 36 2.05 16.17 9.07
N GLY A 37 2.78 15.92 7.97
CA GLY A 37 4.14 16.38 7.77
C GLY A 37 5.18 15.55 8.52
N GLU A 38 4.79 14.48 9.18
CA GLU A 38 5.68 13.61 9.93
C GLU A 38 6.35 12.55 9.03
N THR A 39 7.50 12.06 9.47
CA THR A 39 8.13 10.90 8.82
C THR A 39 7.42 9.62 9.23
N VAL A 40 7.06 8.82 8.25
CA VAL A 40 6.41 7.52 8.42
C VAL A 40 7.34 6.44 7.92
N GLU A 41 7.45 5.35 8.66
CA GLU A 41 8.26 4.17 8.31
C GLU A 41 7.37 2.93 8.21
N PHE A 42 7.46 2.21 7.09
CA PHE A 42 6.81 0.93 6.91
C PHE A 42 7.82 -0.21 7.13
N PRO A 43 7.49 -1.29 7.85
CA PRO A 43 6.15 -1.65 8.35
C PRO A 43 5.79 -1.06 9.73
N ALA A 44 6.63 -0.28 10.39
CA ALA A 44 6.37 0.24 11.75
C ALA A 44 5.04 0.99 11.87
N VAL A 45 4.63 1.71 10.81
CA VAL A 45 3.36 2.45 10.76
C VAL A 45 2.13 1.58 10.94
N LEU A 46 2.23 0.28 10.66
CA LEU A 46 1.12 -0.67 10.82
C LEU A 46 0.72 -0.86 12.28
N ASP A 47 1.66 -0.74 13.21
CA ASP A 47 1.41 -0.97 14.65
C ASP A 47 0.65 -2.29 14.93
N GLY A 48 1.01 -3.35 14.19
CA GLY A 48 0.35 -4.64 14.26
C GLY A 48 -1.06 -4.70 13.64
N LYS A 49 -1.49 -3.68 12.90
CA LYS A 49 -2.80 -3.59 12.25
C LYS A 49 -2.70 -3.81 10.76
N PRO A 50 -3.73 -4.41 10.14
CA PRO A 50 -3.74 -4.54 8.69
C PRO A 50 -3.93 -3.19 7.99
N ALA A 51 -3.44 -3.10 6.74
CA ALA A 51 -3.63 -1.90 5.94
C ALA A 51 -4.03 -2.22 4.50
N VAL A 52 -4.87 -1.34 3.94
CA VAL A 52 -5.12 -1.26 2.50
C VAL A 52 -4.13 -0.26 1.92
N VAL A 53 -3.26 -0.74 1.03
CA VAL A 53 -2.23 0.07 0.38
C VAL A 53 -2.68 0.40 -1.05
N LEU A 54 -2.76 1.69 -1.36
CA LEU A 54 -3.20 2.20 -2.65
C LEU A 54 -2.11 3.04 -3.31
N PHE A 55 -1.56 2.57 -4.43
CA PHE A 55 -0.73 3.38 -5.32
C PHE A 55 -1.61 4.13 -6.31
N TRP A 56 -1.48 5.45 -6.36
CA TRP A 56 -2.40 6.32 -7.10
C TRP A 56 -1.73 7.57 -7.65
N ALA A 57 -2.41 8.27 -8.55
CA ALA A 57 -2.00 9.60 -9.01
C ALA A 57 -3.22 10.52 -9.18
N THR A 58 -2.99 11.82 -9.15
CA THR A 58 -4.07 12.82 -9.29
C THR A 58 -4.78 12.77 -10.64
N TRP A 59 -4.12 12.31 -11.69
CA TRP A 59 -4.67 12.16 -13.04
C TRP A 59 -5.44 10.84 -13.25
N CYS A 60 -5.41 9.89 -12.28
CA CYS A 60 -5.97 8.55 -12.43
C CYS A 60 -7.47 8.51 -12.05
N PRO A 61 -8.41 8.40 -12.99
CA PRO A 61 -9.84 8.44 -12.68
C PRO A 61 -10.31 7.22 -11.88
N TYR A 62 -9.74 6.05 -12.11
CA TYR A 62 -10.06 4.82 -11.37
C TYR A 62 -9.57 4.89 -9.93
N CYS A 63 -8.41 5.54 -9.69
CA CYS A 63 -7.91 5.78 -8.35
C CYS A 63 -8.88 6.69 -7.58
N LYS A 64 -9.32 7.80 -8.20
CA LYS A 64 -10.31 8.71 -7.62
C LYS A 64 -11.64 8.03 -7.33
N ALA A 65 -12.07 7.11 -8.20
CA ALA A 65 -13.29 6.34 -8.00
C ALA A 65 -13.19 5.34 -6.83
N PHE A 66 -11.98 4.89 -6.48
CA PHE A 66 -11.75 3.97 -5.36
C PHE A 66 -11.61 4.69 -4.01
N MET A 67 -11.13 5.93 -3.96
CA MET A 67 -10.91 6.66 -2.69
C MET A 67 -12.14 6.70 -1.76
N PRO A 68 -13.37 6.97 -2.24
CA PRO A 68 -14.56 6.89 -1.38
C PRO A 68 -14.78 5.48 -0.81
N ARG A 69 -14.46 4.45 -1.58
CA ARG A 69 -14.55 3.05 -1.12
C ARG A 69 -13.52 2.73 -0.06
N ALA A 70 -12.30 3.29 -0.18
CA ALA A 70 -11.28 3.18 0.86
C ALA A 70 -11.74 3.81 2.18
N ALA A 71 -12.39 4.98 2.12
CA ALA A 71 -12.98 5.63 3.29
C ALA A 71 -14.08 4.77 3.95
N GLU A 72 -14.97 4.17 3.14
CA GLU A 72 -16.01 3.25 3.62
C GLU A 72 -15.39 2.03 4.31
N ILE A 73 -14.40 1.40 3.68
CA ILE A 73 -13.68 0.24 4.24
C ILE A 73 -13.03 0.61 5.57
N GLN A 74 -12.33 1.74 5.65
CA GLN A 74 -11.71 2.15 6.89
C GLN A 74 -12.73 2.35 8.01
N ALA A 75 -13.89 2.95 7.71
CA ALA A 75 -14.95 3.14 8.70
C ALA A 75 -15.59 1.81 9.13
N GLU A 76 -15.79 0.89 8.21
CA GLU A 76 -16.36 -0.44 8.47
C GLU A 76 -15.45 -1.30 9.35
N TYR A 77 -14.13 -1.19 9.16
CA TYR A 77 -13.13 -1.98 9.88
C TYR A 77 -12.38 -1.18 10.96
N ALA A 78 -12.98 -0.10 11.45
CA ALA A 78 -12.36 0.77 12.45
C ALA A 78 -12.02 0.03 13.75
N ASP A 79 -12.86 -0.89 14.20
CA ASP A 79 -12.65 -1.69 15.41
C ASP A 79 -11.45 -2.67 15.25
N ALA A 80 -11.20 -3.14 14.03
CA ALA A 80 -10.03 -3.93 13.68
C ALA A 80 -8.77 -3.06 13.45
N GLY A 81 -8.91 -1.75 13.46
CA GLY A 81 -7.83 -0.80 13.29
C GLY A 81 -7.26 -0.75 11.88
N VAL A 82 -8.04 -1.16 10.85
CA VAL A 82 -7.58 -1.13 9.46
C VAL A 82 -7.18 0.27 9.04
N GLN A 83 -5.99 0.39 8.48
CA GLN A 83 -5.43 1.65 8.02
C GLN A 83 -5.53 1.78 6.50
N ILE A 84 -5.59 3.01 6.01
CA ILE A 84 -5.41 3.31 4.58
C ILE A 84 -4.05 3.99 4.41
N ILE A 85 -3.19 3.37 3.59
CA ILE A 85 -1.89 3.92 3.19
C ILE A 85 -1.96 4.25 1.71
N SER A 86 -1.90 5.52 1.38
CA SER A 86 -2.00 6.03 0.02
C SER A 86 -0.63 6.53 -0.46
N LEU A 87 -0.12 5.94 -1.52
CA LEU A 87 1.21 6.18 -2.07
C LEU A 87 1.06 6.83 -3.44
N ASN A 88 1.39 8.14 -3.54
CA ASN A 88 1.31 8.86 -4.81
C ASN A 88 2.46 8.43 -5.73
N HIS A 89 2.11 7.78 -6.84
CA HIS A 89 3.03 7.11 -7.75
C HIS A 89 2.72 7.45 -9.21
N LYS A 90 3.74 7.67 -10.01
CA LYS A 90 3.62 8.06 -11.43
C LYS A 90 2.84 9.36 -11.64
N GLU A 91 3.06 10.34 -10.77
CA GLU A 91 2.47 11.67 -10.93
C GLU A 91 3.06 12.36 -12.17
N ARG A 92 2.20 13.10 -12.91
CA ARG A 92 2.59 13.76 -14.17
C ARG A 92 2.83 15.26 -14.01
N GLY A 93 2.85 15.76 -12.77
CA GLY A 93 3.08 17.17 -12.49
C GLY A 93 1.90 18.10 -12.80
N TYR A 94 0.71 17.56 -13.06
CA TYR A 94 -0.49 18.36 -13.37
C TYR A 94 -1.42 18.54 -12.17
N GLY A 95 -1.19 17.82 -11.10
CA GLY A 95 -2.01 17.83 -9.90
C GLY A 95 -1.25 18.24 -8.66
N ASP A 96 -1.99 18.42 -7.57
CA ASP A 96 -1.48 18.63 -6.23
C ASP A 96 -1.91 17.43 -5.36
N PRO A 97 -1.03 16.42 -5.16
CA PRO A 97 -1.35 15.27 -4.34
C PRO A 97 -1.69 15.61 -2.90
N ALA A 98 -1.01 16.63 -2.33
CA ALA A 98 -1.24 17.04 -0.94
C ALA A 98 -2.62 17.70 -0.77
N ALA A 99 -2.97 18.62 -1.66
CA ALA A 99 -4.30 19.23 -1.64
C ALA A 99 -5.40 18.19 -1.87
N TYR A 100 -5.18 17.23 -2.80
CA TYR A 100 -6.14 16.17 -3.05
C TYR A 100 -6.30 15.26 -1.83
N ALA A 101 -5.21 14.76 -1.23
CA ALA A 101 -5.26 13.92 -0.04
C ALA A 101 -6.02 14.60 1.12
N LYS A 102 -5.71 15.86 1.39
CA LYS A 102 -6.40 16.66 2.42
C LYS A 102 -7.89 16.85 2.11
N SER A 103 -8.27 16.95 0.83
CA SER A 103 -9.68 17.15 0.42
C SER A 103 -10.56 15.92 0.63
N LEU A 104 -9.96 14.72 0.78
CA LEU A 104 -10.71 13.47 0.97
C LEU A 104 -11.39 13.38 2.35
N GLY A 105 -10.84 14.05 3.37
CA GLY A 105 -11.50 14.26 4.66
C GLY A 105 -11.67 13.02 5.53
N PHE A 106 -10.94 11.92 5.27
CA PHE A 106 -10.90 10.75 6.13
C PHE A 106 -9.45 10.43 6.56
N PRO A 107 -9.25 9.76 7.71
CA PRO A 107 -7.91 9.44 8.19
C PRO A 107 -7.18 8.48 7.23
N MET A 108 -5.96 8.83 6.84
CA MET A 108 -5.07 7.97 6.08
C MET A 108 -3.62 8.45 6.22
N VAL A 109 -2.67 7.57 5.95
CA VAL A 109 -1.28 7.95 5.68
C VAL A 109 -1.16 8.23 4.19
N ALA A 110 -0.67 9.41 3.82
CA ALA A 110 -0.56 9.85 2.42
C ALA A 110 0.88 10.26 2.10
N ILE A 111 1.58 9.48 1.28
CA ILE A 111 2.98 9.73 0.91
C ILE A 111 3.05 10.26 -0.53
N ALA A 112 3.76 11.39 -0.73
CA ALA A 112 4.09 11.90 -2.05
C ALA A 112 5.35 11.24 -2.62
N ASP A 113 5.55 11.44 -3.93
CA ASP A 113 6.76 11.04 -4.65
C ASP A 113 7.18 9.58 -4.36
N ALA A 114 6.17 8.70 -4.26
CA ALA A 114 6.37 7.29 -3.90
C ALA A 114 6.84 6.43 -5.08
N ASP A 115 7.51 7.00 -6.09
CA ASP A 115 7.97 6.27 -7.28
C ASP A 115 8.99 5.20 -6.90
N ALA A 116 9.96 5.51 -6.05
CA ALA A 116 10.93 4.53 -5.57
C ALA A 116 10.27 3.38 -4.79
N ILE A 117 9.21 3.67 -4.01
CA ILE A 117 8.42 2.66 -3.31
C ILE A 117 7.67 1.79 -4.32
N GLY A 118 7.00 2.42 -5.29
CA GLY A 118 6.28 1.73 -6.35
C GLY A 118 7.18 0.82 -7.18
N ASP A 119 8.39 1.27 -7.48
CA ASP A 119 9.41 0.49 -8.20
C ASP A 119 9.89 -0.71 -7.36
N ALA A 120 10.16 -0.49 -6.05
CA ALA A 120 10.54 -1.56 -5.13
C ALA A 120 9.44 -2.62 -4.96
N TRP A 121 8.17 -2.19 -4.95
CA TRP A 121 6.99 -3.07 -4.87
C TRP A 121 6.54 -3.56 -6.25
N ARG A 122 7.24 -3.16 -7.33
CA ARG A 122 6.92 -3.49 -8.72
C ARG A 122 5.46 -3.22 -9.08
N ILE A 123 5.06 -1.97 -8.89
CA ILE A 123 3.74 -1.48 -9.26
C ILE A 123 3.76 -1.02 -10.72
N ASP A 124 3.33 -1.89 -11.61
CA ASP A 124 3.37 -1.65 -13.05
C ASP A 124 2.26 -0.70 -13.52
N PHE A 125 1.12 -0.69 -12.83
CA PHE A 125 -0.06 0.12 -13.17
C PHE A 125 -0.75 0.67 -11.93
N ILE A 126 -1.50 1.76 -12.12
CA ILE A 126 -2.34 2.38 -11.08
C ILE A 126 -3.83 2.31 -11.47
N PRO A 127 -4.73 2.13 -10.47
CA PRO A 127 -4.43 1.94 -9.08
C PRO A 127 -3.71 0.62 -8.80
N GLY A 128 -2.58 0.67 -8.11
CA GLY A 128 -1.97 -0.50 -7.48
C GLY A 128 -2.68 -0.71 -6.14
N LEU A 129 -3.33 -1.86 -5.96
CA LEU A 129 -4.13 -2.12 -4.76
C LEU A 129 -3.67 -3.40 -4.10
N LEU A 130 -3.26 -3.29 -2.83
CA LEU A 130 -2.81 -4.39 -2.01
C LEU A 130 -3.48 -4.32 -0.63
N VAL A 131 -3.51 -5.46 0.06
CA VAL A 131 -3.77 -5.53 1.51
C VAL A 131 -2.56 -6.19 2.15
N VAL A 132 -2.09 -5.61 3.24
CA VAL A 132 -1.04 -6.17 4.07
C VAL A 132 -1.60 -6.48 5.45
N ASP A 133 -1.10 -7.53 6.08
CA ASP A 133 -1.38 -7.83 7.48
C ASP A 133 -0.57 -6.95 8.43
N GLY A 134 -0.76 -7.12 9.74
CA GLY A 134 -0.07 -6.34 10.77
C GLY A 134 1.44 -6.54 10.83
N ASP A 135 1.96 -7.61 10.24
CA ASP A 135 3.40 -7.91 10.15
C ASP A 135 4.02 -7.40 8.84
N GLY A 136 3.21 -6.85 7.92
CA GLY A 136 3.65 -6.34 6.62
C GLY A 136 3.72 -7.40 5.52
N ASN A 137 3.09 -8.57 5.71
CA ASN A 137 2.98 -9.55 4.63
C ASN A 137 1.83 -9.16 3.70
N VAL A 138 2.04 -9.33 2.40
CA VAL A 138 1.00 -9.10 1.39
C VAL A 138 0.01 -10.26 1.41
N VAL A 139 -1.22 -9.98 1.81
CA VAL A 139 -2.31 -10.98 1.84
C VAL A 139 -3.23 -10.87 0.64
N TYR A 140 -3.18 -9.76 -0.08
CA TYR A 140 -3.90 -9.55 -1.34
C TYR A 140 -3.13 -8.58 -2.23
N ARG A 141 -3.10 -8.86 -3.53
CA ARG A 141 -2.64 -7.95 -4.56
C ARG A 141 -3.57 -8.04 -5.76
N ARG A 142 -4.13 -6.90 -6.18
CA ARG A 142 -4.94 -6.83 -7.39
C ARG A 142 -4.05 -7.04 -8.62
N ARG A 143 -4.38 -8.06 -9.41
CA ARG A 143 -3.58 -8.46 -10.59
C ARG A 143 -4.22 -8.08 -11.91
N SER A 144 -5.53 -7.82 -11.92
CA SER A 144 -6.26 -7.60 -13.15
C SER A 144 -6.78 -6.18 -13.26
N THR A 145 -6.75 -5.65 -14.47
CA THR A 145 -7.45 -4.43 -14.87
C THR A 145 -8.77 -4.75 -15.59
N ASP A 146 -9.17 -6.03 -15.63
CA ASP A 146 -10.40 -6.45 -16.29
C ASP A 146 -11.61 -5.80 -15.64
N LEU A 147 -12.44 -5.24 -16.49
CA LEU A 147 -13.65 -4.52 -16.09
C LEU A 147 -14.85 -5.39 -16.49
N PRO A 148 -15.47 -6.11 -15.54
CA PRO A 148 -16.70 -6.84 -15.84
C PRO A 148 -17.79 -5.91 -16.37
N ALA A 149 -18.40 -6.30 -17.46
CA ALA A 149 -19.44 -5.49 -18.09
C ALA A 149 -20.59 -5.16 -17.10
N GLY A 150 -21.00 -3.91 -17.06
CA GLY A 150 -22.14 -3.43 -16.27
C GLY A 150 -21.90 -3.27 -14.78
N LYS A 151 -20.67 -3.45 -14.29
CA LYS A 151 -20.32 -3.21 -12.88
C LYS A 151 -19.36 -2.04 -12.74
N LYS A 152 -19.48 -1.30 -11.64
CA LYS A 152 -18.49 -0.29 -11.28
C LYS A 152 -17.26 -0.99 -10.71
N VAL A 153 -16.14 -0.80 -11.35
CA VAL A 153 -14.88 -1.46 -10.99
C VAL A 153 -14.44 -1.17 -9.54
N SER A 154 -14.68 0.04 -9.04
CA SER A 154 -14.38 0.40 -7.65
C SER A 154 -15.19 -0.41 -6.63
N GLU A 155 -16.41 -0.82 -6.97
CA GLU A 155 -17.25 -1.67 -6.11
C GLU A 155 -16.73 -3.11 -6.07
N ILE A 156 -16.25 -3.63 -7.22
CA ILE A 156 -15.65 -4.97 -7.29
C ILE A 156 -14.39 -5.01 -6.42
N TRP A 157 -13.47 -4.07 -6.61
CA TRP A 157 -12.24 -4.00 -5.83
C TRP A 157 -12.50 -3.83 -4.34
N ALA A 158 -13.49 -3.01 -3.97
CA ALA A 158 -13.88 -2.85 -2.58
C ALA A 158 -14.44 -4.15 -1.98
N SER A 159 -15.20 -4.92 -2.76
CA SER A 159 -15.70 -6.24 -2.33
C SER A 159 -14.57 -7.25 -2.14
N GLU A 160 -13.57 -7.26 -3.04
CA GLU A 160 -12.41 -8.13 -2.93
C GLU A 160 -11.57 -7.79 -1.68
N VAL A 161 -11.33 -6.50 -1.43
CA VAL A 161 -10.61 -6.03 -0.24
C VAL A 161 -11.34 -6.43 1.04
N ARG A 162 -12.67 -6.24 1.12
CA ARG A 162 -13.48 -6.65 2.28
C ARG A 162 -13.38 -8.14 2.54
N ALA A 163 -13.53 -8.96 1.49
CA ALA A 163 -13.42 -10.41 1.61
C ALA A 163 -12.07 -10.86 2.19
N VAL A 164 -10.99 -10.15 1.87
CA VAL A 164 -9.66 -10.41 2.45
C VAL A 164 -9.59 -9.93 3.89
N LEU A 165 -10.05 -8.71 4.19
CA LEU A 165 -10.02 -8.16 5.55
C LEU A 165 -10.85 -9.00 6.52
N ASP A 166 -11.96 -9.59 6.08
CA ASP A 166 -12.78 -10.52 6.88
C ASP A 166 -12.00 -11.76 7.32
N THR A 167 -10.94 -12.15 6.59
CA THR A 167 -10.09 -13.29 6.96
C THR A 167 -8.99 -12.95 7.98
N LEU A 168 -8.78 -11.66 8.25
CA LEU A 168 -7.73 -11.17 9.16
C LEU A 168 -8.26 -10.80 10.56
N GLN A 169 -9.56 -11.00 10.82
CA GLN A 169 -10.22 -10.69 12.09
C GLN A 169 -10.23 -11.86 13.07
#